data_acd08f258f9d1c68f0bed20e4b491eb2
#
_entry.id   acd08f258f9d1c68f0bed20e4b491eb2
#
_cell.length_a   1.000
_cell.length_b   1.000
_cell.length_c   1.000
_cell.angle_alpha   90.00
_cell.angle_beta   90.00
_cell.angle_gamma   90.00
#
_symmetry.space_group_name_H-M   'P 1'
#
loop_
_entity.id
_entity.type
_entity.pdbx_description
1 polymer ?
#
loop_
_entity_poly.entity_id
_entity_poly.type
_entity_poly.pdbx_seq_one_letter_code
_entity_poly.pdbx_strand_id
1 'polypeptide(L)'
;MSLAKALAAKLNLQLALLPFDAGENMNDDLRNMVWKGHYLGYGPADVMIHVPVDRYLMNENKQVLIFGAYVREHLVVLHDTSKLPTVDNPEDLQGKTIAVEKGSGAASAMMGYRGGLLRDKVSIFKDGVDAAKMVTSGKFDAAFVSRAQAEAAVHVAADKRRWALSSVSLPGVMPAGWPLGLAVKADHKELATALDNALGSMRQSGELLAVFQSHGLTLAAP
;
A
#
# COMPACT_ATOMS: atom_id res chain seq x y z
N MET A 1 3.40 -10.87 -0.85
CA MET A 1 3.91 -12.22 -1.20
C MET A 1 2.81 -13.27 -1.34
N SER A 2 1.83 -13.36 -0.45
CA SER A 2 0.78 -14.41 -0.50
C SER A 2 -0.10 -14.35 -1.75
N LEU A 3 -0.47 -13.14 -2.21
CA LEU A 3 -1.21 -12.96 -3.46
C LEU A 3 -0.42 -13.50 -4.67
N ALA A 4 0.86 -13.15 -4.77
CA ALA A 4 1.73 -13.63 -5.86
C ALA A 4 1.84 -15.16 -5.86
N LYS A 5 1.96 -15.79 -4.67
CA LYS A 5 1.98 -17.25 -4.53
C LYS A 5 0.66 -17.88 -4.98
N ALA A 6 -0.48 -17.32 -4.59
CA ALA A 6 -1.79 -17.82 -4.97
C ALA A 6 -2.03 -17.70 -6.50
N LEU A 7 -1.66 -16.57 -7.11
CA LEU A 7 -1.74 -16.38 -8.55
C LEU A 7 -0.86 -17.37 -9.32
N ALA A 8 0.41 -17.52 -8.92
CA ALA A 8 1.33 -18.46 -9.56
C ALA A 8 0.83 -19.91 -9.46
N ALA A 9 0.35 -20.32 -8.27
CA ALA A 9 -0.23 -21.66 -8.08
C ALA A 9 -1.45 -21.89 -8.97
N LYS A 10 -2.34 -20.89 -9.07
CA LYS A 10 -3.56 -20.97 -9.90
C LYS A 10 -3.26 -21.08 -11.39
N LEU A 11 -2.15 -20.52 -11.83
CA LEU A 11 -1.68 -20.59 -13.22
C LEU A 11 -0.70 -21.75 -13.46
N ASN A 12 -0.42 -22.57 -12.45
CA ASN A 12 0.59 -23.63 -12.48
C ASN A 12 1.97 -23.12 -12.92
N LEU A 13 2.37 -21.95 -12.40
CA LEU A 13 3.64 -21.30 -12.69
C LEU A 13 4.57 -21.37 -11.47
N GLN A 14 5.88 -21.45 -11.73
CA GLN A 14 6.89 -21.31 -10.70
C GLN A 14 7.07 -19.80 -10.37
N LEU A 15 6.96 -19.46 -9.08
CA LEU A 15 7.12 -18.08 -8.62
C LEU A 15 8.59 -17.77 -8.32
N ALA A 16 9.13 -16.76 -9.00
CA ALA A 16 10.35 -16.06 -8.61
C ALA A 16 9.99 -14.68 -8.06
N LEU A 17 10.33 -14.40 -6.80
CA LEU A 17 10.10 -13.07 -6.21
C LEU A 17 11.29 -12.16 -6.48
N LEU A 18 10.99 -10.95 -6.95
CA LEU A 18 11.96 -9.89 -7.16
C LEU A 18 11.56 -8.66 -6.31
N PRO A 19 11.89 -8.66 -4.99
CA PRO A 19 11.58 -7.53 -4.12
C PRO A 19 12.40 -6.32 -4.54
N PHE A 20 11.78 -5.14 -4.54
CA PHE A 20 12.47 -3.86 -4.73
C PHE A 20 11.89 -2.81 -3.79
N ASP A 21 12.71 -1.82 -3.44
CA ASP A 21 12.24 -0.67 -2.69
C ASP A 21 11.55 0.27 -3.67
N ALA A 22 10.28 0.63 -3.41
CA ALA A 22 9.54 1.57 -4.24
C ALA A 22 10.25 2.92 -4.31
N GLY A 23 10.31 3.48 -5.52
CA GLY A 23 10.83 4.82 -5.76
C GLY A 23 9.81 5.91 -5.39
N GLU A 24 10.24 7.16 -5.58
CA GLU A 24 9.35 8.32 -5.37
C GLU A 24 8.40 8.55 -6.55
N ASN A 25 8.62 7.85 -7.67
CA ASN A 25 7.87 8.01 -8.90
C ASN A 25 7.48 6.66 -9.49
N MET A 26 6.18 6.38 -9.54
CA MET A 26 5.62 5.15 -10.09
C MET A 26 5.97 4.93 -11.58
N ASN A 27 6.16 6.00 -12.37
CA ASN A 27 6.60 5.86 -13.77
C ASN A 27 8.00 5.23 -13.86
N ASP A 28 8.90 5.62 -12.97
CA ASP A 28 10.24 5.04 -12.90
C ASP A 28 10.21 3.59 -12.41
N ASP A 29 9.35 3.27 -11.44
CA ASP A 29 9.17 1.89 -10.96
C ASP A 29 8.62 1.00 -12.08
N LEU A 30 7.60 1.45 -12.82
CA LEU A 30 7.07 0.73 -13.98
C LEU A 30 8.13 0.53 -15.07
N ARG A 31 8.92 1.56 -15.37
CA ARG A 31 10.02 1.45 -16.32
C ARG A 31 11.04 0.41 -15.91
N ASN A 32 11.50 0.50 -14.68
CA ASN A 32 12.60 -0.31 -14.16
C ASN A 32 12.18 -1.77 -13.90
N MET A 33 10.95 -1.97 -13.41
CA MET A 33 10.51 -3.28 -12.92
C MET A 33 9.61 -4.03 -13.88
N VAL A 34 9.07 -3.38 -14.95
CA VAL A 34 8.10 -4.05 -15.86
C VAL A 34 8.62 -4.17 -17.29
N TRP A 35 9.29 -3.13 -17.85
CA TRP A 35 9.57 -3.19 -19.28
C TRP A 35 11.03 -2.94 -19.71
N LYS A 36 11.81 -2.15 -18.97
CA LYS A 36 13.17 -1.80 -19.37
C LYS A 36 14.24 -2.51 -18.55
N GLY A 37 14.04 -2.67 -17.26
CA GLY A 37 15.06 -3.08 -16.30
C GLY A 37 15.78 -1.87 -15.68
N HIS A 38 16.29 -2.07 -14.49
CA HIS A 38 17.05 -1.07 -13.75
C HIS A 38 18.50 -1.02 -14.23
N TYR A 39 19.12 0.17 -14.22
CA TYR A 39 20.50 0.36 -14.68
C TYR A 39 21.54 -0.43 -13.88
N LEU A 40 21.23 -0.86 -12.66
CA LEU A 40 22.07 -1.74 -11.85
C LEU A 40 21.91 -3.24 -12.20
N GLY A 41 21.16 -3.58 -13.27
CA GLY A 41 21.09 -4.93 -13.81
C GLY A 41 20.06 -5.85 -13.14
N TYR A 42 19.09 -5.32 -12.38
CA TYR A 42 17.96 -6.11 -11.88
C TYR A 42 16.64 -5.74 -12.60
N GLY A 43 15.69 -6.67 -12.61
CA GLY A 43 14.47 -6.55 -13.42
C GLY A 43 14.75 -6.68 -14.92
N PRO A 44 13.73 -6.48 -15.78
CA PRO A 44 12.34 -6.38 -15.39
C PRO A 44 11.78 -7.71 -14.88
N ALA A 45 10.70 -7.65 -14.11
CA ALA A 45 9.89 -8.79 -13.75
C ALA A 45 8.77 -9.01 -14.79
N ASP A 46 8.22 -10.21 -14.89
CA ASP A 46 7.06 -10.49 -15.75
C ASP A 46 5.80 -9.78 -15.29
N VAL A 47 5.63 -9.63 -13.96
CA VAL A 47 4.46 -9.02 -13.33
C VAL A 47 4.89 -8.15 -12.16
N MET A 48 4.44 -6.90 -12.15
CA MET A 48 4.48 -6.03 -10.97
C MET A 48 3.11 -6.04 -10.31
N ILE A 49 3.06 -6.27 -9.00
CA ILE A 49 1.82 -6.21 -8.20
C ILE A 49 1.77 -4.91 -7.39
N HIS A 50 0.58 -4.54 -6.94
CA HIS A 50 0.36 -3.37 -6.10
C HIS A 50 0.55 -2.03 -6.85
N VAL A 51 0.17 -2.02 -8.11
CA VAL A 51 0.25 -0.85 -8.99
C VAL A 51 -1.08 -0.09 -8.97
N PRO A 52 -1.08 1.25 -8.82
CA PRO A 52 -2.30 2.03 -8.94
C PRO A 52 -2.99 1.85 -10.31
N VAL A 53 -4.27 1.52 -10.28
CA VAL A 53 -5.10 1.41 -11.51
C VAL A 53 -5.70 2.77 -11.78
N ASP A 54 -4.92 3.63 -12.41
CA ASP A 54 -5.22 5.02 -12.69
C ASP A 54 -5.08 5.36 -14.17
N ARG A 55 -6.05 6.11 -14.72
CA ARG A 55 -6.07 6.46 -16.16
C ARG A 55 -4.89 7.33 -16.58
N TYR A 56 -4.46 8.26 -15.73
CA TYR A 56 -3.33 9.12 -16.02
C TYR A 56 -2.04 8.28 -16.09
N LEU A 57 -1.81 7.43 -15.07
CA LEU A 57 -0.66 6.52 -15.05
C LEU A 57 -0.63 5.59 -16.26
N MET A 58 -1.78 5.03 -16.67
CA MET A 58 -1.90 4.19 -17.88
C MET A 58 -1.59 4.97 -19.17
N ASN A 59 -1.96 6.25 -19.23
CA ASN A 59 -1.71 7.08 -20.40
C ASN A 59 -0.25 7.45 -20.55
N GLU A 60 0.45 7.72 -19.46
CA GLU A 60 1.87 8.02 -19.44
C GLU A 60 2.77 6.81 -19.73
N ASN A 61 2.26 5.59 -19.46
CA ASN A 61 3.06 4.35 -19.52
C ASN A 61 2.55 3.37 -20.59
N LYS A 62 2.64 3.73 -21.86
CA LYS A 62 2.16 2.90 -22.98
C LYS A 62 2.92 1.57 -23.16
N GLN A 63 4.07 1.41 -22.52
CA GLN A 63 4.88 0.19 -22.55
C GLN A 63 4.38 -0.87 -21.56
N VAL A 64 3.39 -0.55 -20.73
CA VAL A 64 2.80 -1.48 -19.76
C VAL A 64 1.29 -1.55 -19.90
N LEU A 65 0.73 -2.71 -19.54
CA LEU A 65 -0.69 -2.90 -19.30
C LEU A 65 -0.91 -2.90 -17.79
N ILE A 66 -1.71 -1.96 -17.28
CA ILE A 66 -2.15 -1.90 -15.88
C ILE A 66 -3.60 -2.35 -15.83
N PHE A 67 -3.91 -3.37 -15.00
CA PHE A 67 -5.22 -4.05 -15.00
C PHE A 67 -5.49 -4.76 -13.67
N GLY A 68 -6.63 -5.44 -13.58
CA GLY A 68 -6.95 -6.40 -12.52
C GLY A 68 -6.99 -5.74 -11.14
N ALA A 69 -7.67 -4.60 -11.00
CA ALA A 69 -7.85 -3.98 -9.69
C ALA A 69 -8.40 -4.99 -8.69
N TYR A 70 -7.65 -5.30 -7.62
CA TYR A 70 -8.00 -6.34 -6.67
C TYR A 70 -8.33 -5.84 -5.27
N VAL A 71 -7.86 -4.66 -4.89
CA VAL A 71 -8.12 -4.03 -3.59
C VAL A 71 -8.11 -2.52 -3.75
N ARG A 72 -8.90 -1.82 -2.91
CA ARG A 72 -8.79 -0.37 -2.71
C ARG A 72 -7.97 -0.10 -1.48
N GLU A 73 -6.93 0.72 -1.63
CA GLU A 73 -6.09 1.16 -0.52
C GLU A 73 -6.39 2.62 -0.20
N HIS A 74 -6.25 3.00 1.04
CA HIS A 74 -6.35 4.39 1.51
C HIS A 74 -5.48 4.62 2.73
N LEU A 75 -5.17 5.88 3.02
CA LEU A 75 -4.39 6.24 4.19
C LEU A 75 -5.29 6.37 5.42
N VAL A 76 -4.74 5.94 6.56
CA VAL A 76 -5.39 6.03 7.87
C VAL A 76 -4.42 6.50 8.93
N VAL A 77 -4.94 7.08 10.00
CA VAL A 77 -4.20 7.32 11.23
C VAL A 77 -4.42 6.13 12.15
N LEU A 78 -3.38 5.33 12.37
CA LEU A 78 -3.33 4.35 13.45
C LEU A 78 -2.96 5.08 14.75
N HIS A 79 -3.75 4.91 15.81
CA HIS A 79 -3.49 5.56 17.10
C HIS A 79 -3.88 4.68 18.29
N ASP A 80 -3.30 5.01 19.45
CA ASP A 80 -3.56 4.39 20.74
C ASP A 80 -4.76 5.07 21.42
N THR A 81 -5.89 4.41 21.49
CA THR A 81 -7.12 4.98 22.06
C THR A 81 -7.00 5.35 23.54
N SER A 82 -6.03 4.79 24.26
CA SER A 82 -5.77 5.16 25.66
C SER A 82 -5.07 6.51 25.81
N LYS A 83 -4.32 6.94 24.78
CA LYS A 83 -3.58 8.21 24.75
C LYS A 83 -4.26 9.28 23.89
N LEU A 84 -4.93 8.81 22.83
CA LEU A 84 -5.60 9.62 21.83
C LEU A 84 -6.93 8.93 21.49
N PRO A 85 -8.00 9.21 22.25
CA PRO A 85 -9.28 8.46 22.14
C PRO A 85 -9.90 8.56 20.74
N THR A 86 -9.85 9.74 20.10
CA THR A 86 -10.36 10.00 18.76
C THR A 86 -9.38 10.82 17.95
N VAL A 87 -9.40 10.65 16.64
CA VAL A 87 -8.70 11.48 15.67
C VAL A 87 -9.66 11.74 14.52
N ASP A 88 -10.30 12.90 14.56
CA ASP A 88 -11.29 13.31 13.57
C ASP A 88 -10.69 14.30 12.56
N ASN A 89 -9.72 15.07 12.99
CA ASN A 89 -9.04 16.10 12.19
C ASN A 89 -7.52 15.98 12.33
N PRO A 90 -6.75 16.45 11.35
CA PRO A 90 -5.29 16.44 11.45
C PRO A 90 -4.74 17.25 12.63
N GLU A 91 -5.47 18.28 13.08
CA GLU A 91 -5.11 19.11 14.23
C GLU A 91 -5.09 18.35 15.55
N ASP A 92 -5.85 17.27 15.67
CA ASP A 92 -5.86 16.39 16.86
C ASP A 92 -4.48 15.73 17.08
N LEU A 93 -3.64 15.71 16.03
CA LEU A 93 -2.27 15.21 16.06
C LEU A 93 -1.24 16.28 16.48
N GLN A 94 -1.66 17.53 16.73
CA GLN A 94 -0.73 18.57 17.12
C GLN A 94 -0.04 18.24 18.44
N GLY A 95 1.29 18.32 18.45
CA GLY A 95 2.11 17.96 19.60
C GLY A 95 2.29 16.45 19.84
N LYS A 96 1.64 15.58 19.05
CA LYS A 96 1.78 14.14 19.11
C LYS A 96 2.92 13.66 18.23
N THR A 97 3.59 12.58 18.65
CA THR A 97 4.61 11.91 17.84
C THR A 97 3.96 11.09 16.72
N ILE A 98 4.33 11.37 15.47
CA ILE A 98 3.71 10.79 14.28
C ILE A 98 4.76 10.03 13.48
N ALA A 99 4.50 8.75 13.20
CA ALA A 99 5.34 7.92 12.33
C ALA A 99 4.75 7.87 10.91
N VAL A 100 5.61 7.99 9.89
CA VAL A 100 5.23 7.92 8.47
C VAL A 100 6.26 7.13 7.67
N GLU A 101 5.85 6.61 6.50
CA GLU A 101 6.75 5.92 5.58
C GLU A 101 7.49 6.91 4.68
N LYS A 102 8.78 6.67 4.46
CA LYS A 102 9.65 7.43 3.55
C LYS A 102 9.10 7.44 2.11
N GLY A 103 9.14 8.60 1.45
CA GLY A 103 8.73 8.73 0.04
C GLY A 103 7.23 8.61 -0.21
N SER A 104 6.41 8.42 0.84
CA SER A 104 4.97 8.27 0.70
C SER A 104 4.23 9.62 0.63
N GLY A 105 3.05 9.59 -0.01
CA GLY A 105 2.12 10.71 0.04
C GLY A 105 1.69 11.07 1.47
N ALA A 106 1.67 10.07 2.37
CA ALA A 106 1.42 10.26 3.80
C ALA A 106 2.46 11.17 4.46
N ALA A 107 3.76 10.92 4.20
CA ALA A 107 4.84 11.74 4.73
C ALA A 107 4.73 13.18 4.23
N SER A 108 4.55 13.37 2.91
CA SER A 108 4.42 14.68 2.29
C SER A 108 3.22 15.46 2.84
N ALA A 109 2.07 14.82 2.98
CA ALA A 109 0.85 15.44 3.50
C ALA A 109 1.01 15.89 4.96
N MET A 110 1.54 15.01 5.84
CA MET A 110 1.76 15.34 7.26
C MET A 110 2.79 16.46 7.44
N MET A 111 3.90 16.40 6.70
CA MET A 111 4.96 17.41 6.81
C MET A 111 4.56 18.76 6.22
N GLY A 112 3.69 18.78 5.19
CA GLY A 112 3.23 20.01 4.53
C GLY A 112 2.00 20.63 5.14
N TYR A 113 1.28 19.92 6.01
CA TYR A 113 -0.01 20.36 6.54
C TYR A 113 0.08 21.74 7.20
N ARG A 114 -0.78 22.70 6.73
CA ARG A 114 -0.83 24.08 7.21
C ARG A 114 0.56 24.72 7.42
N GLY A 115 1.41 24.62 6.40
CA GLY A 115 2.75 25.22 6.45
C GLY A 115 3.73 24.49 7.38
N GLY A 116 3.43 23.26 7.77
CA GLY A 116 4.30 22.45 8.62
C GLY A 116 3.85 22.35 10.08
N LEU A 117 2.59 22.61 10.37
CA LEU A 117 2.03 22.57 11.74
C LEU A 117 2.37 21.27 12.51
N LEU A 118 2.47 20.13 11.80
CA LEU A 118 2.77 18.83 12.39
C LEU A 118 4.23 18.40 12.24
N ARG A 119 5.01 19.09 11.38
CA ARG A 119 6.34 18.68 10.90
C ARG A 119 7.31 18.27 11.99
N ASP A 120 7.41 19.06 13.07
CA ASP A 120 8.42 18.88 14.13
C ASP A 120 8.22 17.59 14.93
N LYS A 121 7.05 16.96 14.81
CA LYS A 121 6.70 15.71 15.49
C LYS A 121 6.59 14.52 14.56
N VAL A 122 6.86 14.72 13.25
CA VAL A 122 6.85 13.64 12.25
C VAL A 122 8.23 12.98 12.19
N SER A 123 8.25 11.66 12.31
CA SER A 123 9.44 10.83 12.10
C SER A 123 9.22 9.89 10.92
N ILE A 124 10.22 9.81 10.05
CA ILE A 124 10.17 9.05 8.79
C ILE A 124 10.83 7.70 9.02
N PHE A 125 10.13 6.62 8.63
CA PHE A 125 10.59 5.24 8.68
C PHE A 125 10.78 4.70 7.26
N LYS A 126 11.64 3.69 7.09
CA LYS A 126 11.88 3.07 5.78
C LYS A 126 10.63 2.35 5.27
N ASP A 127 9.85 1.75 6.17
CA ASP A 127 8.72 0.88 5.89
C ASP A 127 7.49 1.32 6.70
N GLY A 128 6.31 1.32 6.08
CA GLY A 128 5.07 1.78 6.72
C GLY A 128 4.56 0.82 7.79
N VAL A 129 4.84 -0.49 7.67
CA VAL A 129 4.51 -1.45 8.74
C VAL A 129 5.39 -1.19 9.96
N ASP A 130 6.66 -0.86 9.76
CA ASP A 130 7.56 -0.50 10.87
C ASP A 130 7.13 0.82 11.51
N ALA A 131 6.71 1.83 10.72
CA ALA A 131 6.08 3.05 11.23
C ALA A 131 4.84 2.73 12.10
N ALA A 132 3.94 1.86 11.64
CA ALA A 132 2.77 1.43 12.39
C ALA A 132 3.14 0.66 13.68
N LYS A 133 4.17 -0.18 13.66
CA LYS A 133 4.68 -0.88 14.84
C LYS A 133 5.24 0.04 15.92
N MET A 134 5.69 1.25 15.57
CA MET A 134 6.10 2.24 16.57
C MET A 134 4.94 2.65 17.46
N VAL A 135 3.71 2.70 16.89
CA VAL A 135 2.50 2.96 17.68
C VAL A 135 2.13 1.74 18.52
N THR A 136 2.07 0.54 17.90
CA THR A 136 1.67 -0.67 18.63
C THR A 136 2.65 -1.10 19.71
N SER A 137 3.90 -0.63 19.66
CA SER A 137 4.90 -0.78 20.73
C SER A 137 4.86 0.33 21.78
N GLY A 138 3.95 1.33 21.64
CA GLY A 138 3.79 2.44 22.56
C GLY A 138 4.84 3.55 22.48
N LYS A 139 5.74 3.49 21.48
CA LYS A 139 6.82 4.47 21.27
C LYS A 139 6.35 5.76 20.60
N PHE A 140 5.30 5.68 19.77
CA PHE A 140 4.67 6.79 19.08
C PHE A 140 3.19 6.89 19.43
N ASP A 141 2.61 8.08 19.29
CA ASP A 141 1.21 8.33 19.58
C ASP A 141 0.32 7.96 18.39
N ALA A 142 0.80 8.21 17.17
CA ALA A 142 0.09 7.94 15.92
C ALA A 142 1.04 7.53 14.77
N ALA A 143 0.49 6.83 13.77
CA ALA A 143 1.14 6.61 12.48
C ALA A 143 0.15 6.94 11.36
N PHE A 144 0.59 7.68 10.35
CA PHE A 144 -0.19 7.91 9.13
C PHE A 144 0.39 7.07 8.01
N VAL A 145 -0.28 5.99 7.71
CA VAL A 145 0.19 4.91 6.82
C VAL A 145 -0.98 4.35 6.01
N SER A 146 -0.73 3.42 5.09
CA SER A 146 -1.81 2.73 4.43
C SER A 146 -2.60 1.86 5.42
N ARG A 147 -3.88 1.63 5.12
CA ARG A 147 -4.73 0.78 5.97
C ARG A 147 -4.16 -0.62 6.12
N ALA A 148 -3.67 -1.22 5.04
CA ALA A 148 -3.08 -2.56 5.09
C ALA A 148 -1.83 -2.59 5.99
N GLN A 149 -0.98 -1.56 5.98
CA GLN A 149 0.19 -1.47 6.86
C GLN A 149 -0.23 -1.33 8.34
N ALA A 150 -1.24 -0.51 8.62
CA ALA A 150 -1.79 -0.36 9.97
C ALA A 150 -2.40 -1.68 10.48
N GLU A 151 -3.25 -2.32 9.66
CA GLU A 151 -3.89 -3.60 10.00
C GLU A 151 -2.86 -4.71 10.23
N ALA A 152 -1.81 -4.79 9.42
CA ALA A 152 -0.73 -5.76 9.59
C ALA A 152 -0.01 -5.58 10.94
N ALA A 153 0.25 -4.34 11.35
CA ALA A 153 0.88 -4.06 12.65
C ALA A 153 -0.05 -4.39 13.82
N VAL A 154 -1.34 -4.08 13.71
CA VAL A 154 -2.35 -4.41 14.74
C VAL A 154 -2.58 -5.92 14.81
N HIS A 155 -2.52 -6.63 13.69
CA HIS A 155 -2.72 -8.09 13.65
C HIS A 155 -1.77 -8.85 14.57
N VAL A 156 -0.52 -8.40 14.67
CA VAL A 156 0.52 -9.01 15.52
C VAL A 156 0.64 -8.38 16.91
N ALA A 157 -0.11 -7.32 17.20
CA ALA A 157 -0.10 -6.67 18.50
C ALA A 157 -0.79 -7.51 19.58
N ALA A 158 -0.30 -7.41 20.82
CA ALA A 158 -0.83 -8.20 21.96
C ALA A 158 -2.26 -7.81 22.33
N ASP A 159 -2.58 -6.51 22.33
CA ASP A 159 -3.92 -6.00 22.63
C ASP A 159 -4.50 -5.27 21.43
N LYS A 160 -5.30 -5.97 20.63
CA LYS A 160 -5.89 -5.43 19.40
C LYS A 160 -6.96 -4.36 19.65
N ARG A 161 -7.61 -4.34 20.83
CA ARG A 161 -8.70 -3.41 21.14
C ARG A 161 -8.23 -2.02 21.53
N ARG A 162 -6.95 -1.90 21.79
CA ARG A 162 -6.30 -0.63 22.15
C ARG A 162 -6.08 0.29 20.93
N TRP A 163 -6.10 -0.25 19.73
CA TRP A 163 -5.73 0.46 18.52
C TRP A 163 -6.95 0.82 17.70
N ALA A 164 -7.00 2.05 17.20
CA ALA A 164 -8.01 2.49 16.26
C ALA A 164 -7.38 3.02 14.97
N LEU A 165 -8.13 2.89 13.89
CA LEU A 165 -7.79 3.39 12.56
C LEU A 165 -8.80 4.47 12.19
N SER A 166 -8.36 5.73 12.19
CA SER A 166 -9.19 6.89 11.86
C SER A 166 -8.88 7.41 10.47
N SER A 167 -9.91 7.84 9.76
CA SER A 167 -9.76 8.54 8.49
C SER A 167 -9.70 10.05 8.73
N VAL A 168 -8.64 10.70 8.26
CA VAL A 168 -8.51 12.16 8.30
C VAL A 168 -8.36 12.71 6.90
N SER A 169 -8.95 13.89 6.65
CA SER A 169 -8.82 14.56 5.37
C SER A 169 -7.60 15.47 5.37
N LEU A 170 -6.66 15.20 4.45
CA LEU A 170 -5.45 16.00 4.27
C LEU A 170 -5.34 16.50 2.83
N PRO A 171 -4.88 17.75 2.61
CA PRO A 171 -4.61 18.23 1.26
C PRO A 171 -3.63 17.32 0.52
N GLY A 172 -3.93 17.00 -0.74
CA GLY A 172 -3.09 16.12 -1.57
C GLY A 172 -3.27 14.63 -1.32
N VAL A 173 -4.13 14.23 -0.38
CA VAL A 173 -4.51 12.83 -0.13
C VAL A 173 -5.91 12.59 -0.69
N MET A 174 -6.10 11.51 -1.45
CA MET A 174 -7.43 11.11 -1.94
C MET A 174 -8.22 10.44 -0.82
N PRO A 175 -9.33 11.03 -0.33
CA PRO A 175 -10.09 10.45 0.79
C PRO A 175 -10.68 9.08 0.47
N ALA A 176 -11.10 8.87 -0.79
CA ALA A 176 -11.64 7.59 -1.26
C ALA A 176 -10.55 6.52 -1.52
N GLY A 177 -9.28 6.88 -1.33
CA GLY A 177 -8.16 5.99 -1.66
C GLY A 177 -8.05 5.72 -3.16
N TRP A 178 -7.31 4.68 -3.51
CA TRP A 178 -7.02 4.31 -4.89
C TRP A 178 -7.07 2.79 -5.09
N PRO A 179 -7.57 2.32 -6.26
CA PRO A 179 -7.55 0.90 -6.59
C PRO A 179 -6.12 0.46 -6.94
N LEU A 180 -5.75 -0.74 -6.49
CA LEU A 180 -4.48 -1.38 -6.76
C LEU A 180 -4.68 -2.64 -7.58
N GLY A 181 -3.83 -2.84 -8.56
CA GLY A 181 -3.87 -3.96 -9.49
C GLY A 181 -2.49 -4.49 -9.85
N LEU A 182 -2.40 -4.97 -11.06
CA LEU A 182 -1.24 -5.61 -11.64
C LEU A 182 -0.73 -4.80 -12.84
N ALA A 183 0.57 -4.92 -13.15
CA ALA A 183 1.14 -4.43 -14.40
C ALA A 183 2.03 -5.49 -15.03
N VAL A 184 1.93 -5.61 -16.35
CA VAL A 184 2.80 -6.43 -17.20
C VAL A 184 3.28 -5.60 -18.38
N LYS A 185 4.31 -6.06 -19.09
CA LYS A 185 4.75 -5.43 -20.32
C LYS A 185 3.63 -5.44 -21.38
N ALA A 186 3.50 -4.38 -22.16
CA ALA A 186 2.35 -4.15 -23.06
C ALA A 186 2.16 -5.24 -24.13
N ASP A 187 3.20 -5.94 -24.52
CA ASP A 187 3.17 -7.07 -25.46
C ASP A 187 2.79 -8.41 -24.80
N HIS A 188 2.77 -8.51 -23.47
CA HIS A 188 2.40 -9.71 -22.70
C HIS A 188 0.89 -9.82 -22.46
N LYS A 189 0.07 -9.63 -23.48
CA LYS A 189 -1.40 -9.61 -23.39
C LYS A 189 -2.01 -10.93 -22.91
N GLU A 190 -1.44 -12.05 -23.32
CA GLU A 190 -1.90 -13.38 -22.89
C GLU A 190 -1.69 -13.57 -21.38
N LEU A 191 -0.53 -13.15 -20.86
CA LEU A 191 -0.25 -13.19 -19.42
C LEU A 191 -1.21 -12.28 -18.65
N ALA A 192 -1.47 -11.06 -19.17
CA ALA A 192 -2.45 -10.14 -18.56
C ALA A 192 -3.83 -10.78 -18.47
N THR A 193 -4.31 -11.40 -19.56
CA THR A 193 -5.61 -12.08 -19.60
C THR A 193 -5.66 -13.25 -18.62
N ALA A 194 -4.61 -14.08 -18.57
CA ALA A 194 -4.53 -15.22 -17.66
C ALA A 194 -4.58 -14.77 -16.17
N LEU A 195 -3.83 -13.72 -15.83
CA LEU A 195 -3.82 -13.15 -14.48
C LEU A 195 -5.15 -12.51 -14.10
N ASP A 196 -5.81 -11.79 -15.02
CA ASP A 196 -7.12 -11.17 -14.76
C ASP A 196 -8.20 -12.23 -14.52
N ASN A 197 -8.21 -13.30 -15.34
CA ASN A 197 -9.08 -14.45 -15.14
C ASN A 197 -8.81 -15.17 -13.82
N ALA A 198 -7.55 -15.33 -13.44
CA ALA A 198 -7.17 -15.93 -12.15
C ALA A 198 -7.67 -15.08 -10.97
N LEU A 199 -7.48 -13.76 -11.01
CA LEU A 199 -8.02 -12.84 -10.00
C LEU A 199 -9.55 -12.91 -9.93
N GLY A 200 -10.24 -12.93 -11.08
CA GLY A 200 -11.69 -13.07 -11.15
C GLY A 200 -12.17 -14.36 -10.47
N SER A 201 -11.51 -15.49 -10.78
CA SER A 201 -11.79 -16.79 -10.16
C SER A 201 -11.53 -16.79 -8.65
N MET A 202 -10.41 -16.19 -8.19
CA MET A 202 -10.08 -16.08 -6.77
C MET A 202 -11.10 -15.21 -6.01
N ARG A 203 -11.62 -14.17 -6.67
CA ARG A 203 -12.69 -13.32 -6.09
C ARG A 203 -13.99 -14.10 -5.94
N GLN A 204 -14.40 -14.84 -6.98
CA GLN A 204 -15.64 -15.63 -6.98
C GLN A 204 -15.58 -16.77 -5.96
N SER A 205 -14.45 -17.44 -5.81
CA SER A 205 -14.26 -18.55 -4.87
C SER A 205 -14.05 -18.11 -3.41
N GLY A 206 -13.86 -16.82 -3.14
CA GLY A 206 -13.47 -16.30 -1.82
C GLY A 206 -11.99 -16.49 -1.48
N GLU A 207 -11.18 -17.07 -2.36
CA GLU A 207 -9.75 -17.30 -2.15
C GLU A 207 -8.99 -15.98 -1.96
N LEU A 208 -9.34 -14.94 -2.73
CA LEU A 208 -8.74 -13.62 -2.58
C LEU A 208 -8.99 -13.05 -1.19
N LEU A 209 -10.23 -13.16 -0.68
CA LEU A 209 -10.59 -12.74 0.68
C LEU A 209 -9.79 -13.51 1.73
N ALA A 210 -9.68 -14.84 1.57
CA ALA A 210 -8.92 -15.69 2.49
C ALA A 210 -7.43 -15.30 2.55
N VAL A 211 -6.82 -14.95 1.41
CA VAL A 211 -5.43 -14.44 1.36
C VAL A 211 -5.28 -13.18 2.21
N PHE A 212 -6.18 -12.22 2.13
CA PHE A 212 -6.13 -10.99 2.94
C PHE A 212 -6.37 -11.29 4.43
N GLN A 213 -7.41 -12.04 4.74
CA GLN A 213 -7.78 -12.38 6.12
C GLN A 213 -6.68 -13.17 6.85
N SER A 214 -5.92 -14.01 6.15
CA SER A 214 -4.81 -14.77 6.75
C SER A 214 -3.69 -13.87 7.30
N HIS A 215 -3.66 -12.61 6.88
CA HIS A 215 -2.73 -11.59 7.37
C HIS A 215 -3.42 -10.50 8.22
N GLY A 216 -4.67 -10.71 8.59
CA GLY A 216 -5.46 -9.74 9.35
C GLY A 216 -5.86 -8.49 8.55
N LEU A 217 -5.83 -8.57 7.21
CA LEU A 217 -6.11 -7.45 6.32
C LEU A 217 -7.57 -7.46 5.85
N THR A 218 -8.12 -6.27 5.70
CA THR A 218 -9.43 -6.07 5.08
C THR A 218 -9.28 -6.02 3.56
N LEU A 219 -10.10 -6.80 2.85
CA LEU A 219 -10.23 -6.71 1.40
C LEU A 219 -11.33 -5.69 1.07
N ALA A 220 -10.95 -4.43 0.85
CA ALA A 220 -11.87 -3.41 0.36
C ALA A 220 -12.05 -3.55 -1.16
N ALA A 221 -13.29 -3.41 -1.65
CA ALA A 221 -13.60 -3.46 -3.07
C ALA A 221 -12.87 -2.33 -3.82
N PRO A 222 -12.24 -2.61 -4.97
CA PRO A 222 -11.48 -1.65 -5.76
C PRO A 222 -12.36 -0.56 -6.41
#